data_64921492f85e9f1f1b6e63740e03d7b2
#
_entry.id   64921492f85e9f1f1b6e63740e03d7b2
#
_cell.length_a   1.000
_cell.length_b   1.000
_cell.length_c   1.000
_cell.angle_alpha   90.00
_cell.angle_beta   90.00
_cell.angle_gamma   90.00
#
_symmetry.space_group_name_H-M   'P 1'
#
loop_
_entity.id
_entity.type
_entity.pdbx_description
1 polymer ?
#
loop_
_entity_poly.entity_id
_entity_poly.type
_entity_poly.pdbx_seq_one_letter_code
_entity_poly.pdbx_strand_id
1 'polypeptide(L)'
;GLTEACKENGIINIPVAAPSMSEERLSKLAHSGFPYIYAALRTGITGTDTKIDDATISFLNKVSAGGSKIYGGFGISNGVQSGALAHAVDAVVAGSVFVRIITENKGDKEKLYEAVKAKAEEITHLK
;
A
#
# COMPACT_ATOMS: atom_id res chain seq x y z
N GLY A 1 14.95 -3.16 -21.35
CA GLY A 1 14.48 -2.08 -20.47
C GLY A 1 14.69 -2.41 -18.98
N LEU A 2 14.04 -1.66 -18.09
CA LEU A 2 14.19 -1.85 -16.64
C LEU A 2 13.80 -3.25 -16.15
N THR A 3 12.71 -3.78 -16.68
CA THR A 3 12.20 -5.11 -16.27
C THR A 3 13.19 -6.23 -16.61
N GLU A 4 13.80 -6.18 -17.76
CA GLU A 4 14.83 -7.13 -18.20
C GLU A 4 16.08 -7.01 -17.33
N ALA A 5 16.55 -5.81 -17.08
CA ALA A 5 17.70 -5.55 -16.21
C ALA A 5 17.46 -6.05 -14.77
N CYS A 6 16.28 -5.87 -14.25
CA CYS A 6 15.89 -6.43 -12.94
C CYS A 6 15.97 -7.96 -12.94
N LYS A 7 15.41 -8.63 -13.95
CA LYS A 7 15.45 -10.10 -14.07
C LYS A 7 16.87 -10.64 -14.15
N GLU A 8 17.72 -10.02 -14.96
CA GLU A 8 19.13 -10.41 -15.13
C GLU A 8 19.93 -10.29 -13.82
N ASN A 9 19.54 -9.40 -12.94
CA ASN A 9 20.21 -9.16 -11.66
C ASN A 9 19.47 -9.76 -10.44
N GLY A 10 18.46 -10.60 -10.65
CA GLY A 10 17.73 -11.23 -9.55
C GLY A 10 16.87 -10.26 -8.71
N ILE A 11 16.52 -9.10 -9.28
CA ILE A 11 15.71 -8.06 -8.62
C ILE A 11 14.25 -8.23 -9.07
N ILE A 12 13.33 -8.24 -8.11
CA ILE A 12 11.90 -8.24 -8.39
C ILE A 12 11.46 -6.80 -8.65
N ASN A 13 11.01 -6.52 -9.86
CA ASN A 13 10.37 -5.24 -10.20
C ASN A 13 8.91 -5.25 -9.72
N ILE A 14 8.53 -4.28 -8.90
CA ILE A 14 7.16 -4.09 -8.40
C ILE A 14 6.61 -2.80 -9.01
N PRO A 15 5.78 -2.87 -10.06
CA PRO A 15 5.20 -1.69 -10.66
C PRO A 15 4.12 -1.07 -9.75
N VAL A 16 3.88 0.22 -9.96
CA VAL A 16 2.86 0.98 -9.24
C VAL A 16 1.63 1.16 -10.13
N ALA A 17 0.48 0.74 -9.62
CA ALA A 17 -0.83 1.05 -10.19
C ALA A 17 -1.44 2.24 -9.44
N ALA A 18 -2.09 3.14 -10.16
CA ALA A 18 -2.74 4.32 -9.59
C ALA A 18 -4.17 4.48 -10.13
N PRO A 19 -5.12 5.01 -9.33
CA PRO A 19 -6.51 5.23 -9.77
C PRO A 19 -6.65 6.19 -10.95
N SER A 20 -5.63 7.00 -11.21
CA SER A 20 -5.57 7.92 -12.36
C SER A 20 -5.18 7.26 -13.68
N MET A 21 -4.80 5.99 -13.67
CA MET A 21 -4.50 5.24 -14.89
C MET A 21 -5.78 5.02 -15.71
N SER A 22 -5.65 5.05 -17.06
CA SER A 22 -6.73 4.63 -17.93
C SER A 22 -7.04 3.13 -17.77
N GLU A 23 -8.27 2.74 -18.03
CA GLU A 23 -8.71 1.33 -17.97
C GLU A 23 -7.81 0.41 -18.82
N GLU A 24 -7.46 0.83 -20.02
CA GLU A 24 -6.58 0.08 -20.93
C GLU A 24 -5.20 -0.14 -20.30
N ARG A 25 -4.59 0.92 -19.76
CA ARG A 25 -3.27 0.85 -19.13
C ARG A 25 -3.29 -0.01 -17.86
N LEU A 26 -4.35 0.10 -17.07
CA LEU A 26 -4.52 -0.68 -15.85
C LEU A 26 -4.67 -2.17 -16.17
N SER A 27 -5.51 -2.51 -17.16
CA SER A 27 -5.68 -3.88 -17.63
C SER A 27 -4.37 -4.47 -18.17
N LYS A 28 -3.65 -3.71 -18.98
CA LYS A 28 -2.34 -4.12 -19.49
C LYS A 28 -1.34 -4.40 -18.36
N LEU A 29 -1.29 -3.52 -17.37
CA LEU A 29 -0.43 -3.71 -16.19
C LEU A 29 -0.81 -4.97 -15.40
N ALA A 30 -2.09 -5.16 -15.10
CA ALA A 30 -2.59 -6.30 -14.35
C ALA A 30 -2.26 -7.65 -15.01
N HIS A 31 -2.25 -7.69 -16.36
CA HIS A 31 -1.98 -8.91 -17.12
C HIS A 31 -0.54 -9.03 -17.66
N SER A 32 0.37 -8.18 -17.21
CA SER A 32 1.77 -8.21 -17.67
C SER A 32 2.67 -9.23 -16.97
N GLY A 33 2.11 -10.05 -16.06
CA GLY A 33 2.84 -11.15 -15.41
C GLY A 33 3.78 -10.72 -14.28
N PHE A 34 3.61 -9.54 -13.70
CA PHE A 34 4.35 -9.14 -12.51
C PHE A 34 3.88 -9.97 -11.30
N PRO A 35 4.82 -10.50 -10.47
CA PRO A 35 4.43 -11.28 -9.28
C PRO A 35 3.75 -10.40 -8.22
N TYR A 36 4.13 -9.14 -8.13
CA TYR A 36 3.61 -8.16 -7.19
C TYR A 36 3.30 -6.84 -7.89
N ILE A 37 2.23 -6.18 -7.47
CA ILE A 37 1.88 -4.82 -7.90
C ILE A 37 1.61 -3.98 -6.64
N TYR A 38 2.22 -2.79 -6.57
CA TYR A 38 1.88 -1.82 -5.55
C TYR A 38 0.69 -0.97 -6.02
N ALA A 39 -0.42 -1.06 -5.32
CA ALA A 39 -1.59 -0.24 -5.59
C ALA A 39 -1.56 1.03 -4.74
N ALA A 40 -1.35 2.17 -5.37
CA ALA A 40 -1.50 3.47 -4.72
C ALA A 40 -2.99 3.76 -4.54
N LEU A 41 -3.47 3.79 -3.29
CA LEU A 41 -4.90 3.94 -2.98
C LEU A 41 -5.42 5.36 -3.19
N ARG A 42 -4.52 6.29 -3.51
CA ARG A 42 -4.83 7.71 -3.58
C ARG A 42 -3.92 8.42 -4.58
N THR A 43 -4.49 9.41 -5.27
CA THR A 43 -3.74 10.40 -6.05
C THR A 43 -3.69 11.72 -5.26
N GLY A 44 -2.50 12.28 -5.01
CA GLY A 44 -2.32 13.58 -4.37
C GLY A 44 -1.45 13.57 -3.11
N ILE A 45 -1.50 14.66 -2.34
CA ILE A 45 -0.57 14.96 -1.25
C ILE A 45 -0.76 13.99 -0.07
N THR A 46 0.35 13.48 0.47
CA THR A 46 0.42 12.72 1.72
C THR A 46 -0.04 13.61 2.91
N GLY A 47 -0.83 13.04 3.83
CA GLY A 47 -1.15 13.70 5.10
C GLY A 47 -2.62 13.83 5.44
N THR A 48 -3.54 13.44 4.54
CA THR A 48 -4.96 13.30 4.85
C THR A 48 -5.36 11.84 4.77
N ASP A 49 -6.31 11.41 5.60
CA ASP A 49 -6.75 10.02 5.65
C ASP A 49 -7.37 9.60 4.32
N THR A 50 -6.91 8.45 3.83
CA THR A 50 -7.48 7.83 2.63
C THR A 50 -8.81 7.17 3.00
N LYS A 51 -9.85 7.51 2.27
CA LYS A 51 -11.15 6.84 2.38
C LYS A 51 -11.13 5.57 1.52
N ILE A 52 -11.46 4.44 2.14
CA ILE A 52 -11.63 3.16 1.45
C ILE A 52 -13.11 3.01 1.12
N ASP A 53 -13.47 3.27 -0.12
CA ASP A 53 -14.83 3.21 -0.65
C ASP A 53 -14.96 2.16 -1.77
N ASP A 54 -16.16 2.05 -2.34
CA ASP A 54 -16.44 1.09 -3.42
C ASP A 54 -15.58 1.34 -4.66
N ALA A 55 -15.25 2.60 -4.94
CA ALA A 55 -14.35 2.94 -6.06
C ALA A 55 -12.94 2.42 -5.82
N THR A 56 -12.44 2.50 -4.59
CA THR A 56 -11.15 1.93 -4.18
C THR A 56 -11.15 0.42 -4.33
N ILE A 57 -12.17 -0.27 -3.86
CA ILE A 57 -12.30 -1.73 -3.97
C ILE A 57 -12.40 -2.15 -5.45
N SER A 58 -13.19 -1.44 -6.26
CA SER A 58 -13.28 -1.69 -7.71
C SER A 58 -11.93 -1.55 -8.40
N PHE A 59 -11.16 -0.51 -8.08
CA PHE A 59 -9.80 -0.32 -8.57
C PHE A 59 -8.88 -1.48 -8.19
N LEU A 60 -8.89 -1.91 -6.93
CA LEU A 60 -8.08 -3.03 -6.46
C LEU A 60 -8.43 -4.35 -7.15
N ASN A 61 -9.72 -4.60 -7.37
CA ASN A 61 -10.18 -5.78 -8.11
C ASN A 61 -9.65 -5.79 -9.56
N LYS A 62 -9.60 -4.64 -10.21
CA LYS A 62 -9.02 -4.50 -11.55
C LYS A 62 -7.51 -4.77 -11.55
N VAL A 63 -6.79 -4.25 -10.57
CA VAL A 63 -5.35 -4.48 -10.42
C VAL A 63 -5.02 -5.94 -10.18
N SER A 64 -5.83 -6.65 -9.40
CA SER A 64 -5.63 -8.06 -9.06
C SER A 64 -6.10 -9.05 -10.13
N ALA A 65 -6.78 -8.59 -11.16
CA ALA A 65 -7.43 -9.45 -12.17
C ALA A 65 -6.46 -10.39 -12.90
N GLY A 66 -5.18 -10.03 -13.02
CA GLY A 66 -4.15 -10.85 -13.65
C GLY A 66 -3.44 -11.85 -12.72
N GLY A 67 -3.83 -11.93 -11.45
CA GLY A 67 -3.27 -12.88 -10.48
C GLY A 67 -2.03 -12.39 -9.73
N SER A 68 -1.59 -11.14 -9.92
CA SER A 68 -0.51 -10.55 -9.12
C SER A 68 -0.94 -10.37 -7.67
N LYS A 69 0.00 -10.53 -6.74
CA LYS A 69 -0.22 -10.14 -5.34
C LYS A 69 -0.21 -8.62 -5.21
N ILE A 70 -1.18 -8.08 -4.49
CA ILE A 70 -1.40 -6.64 -4.38
C ILE A 70 -0.93 -6.13 -3.03
N TYR A 71 -0.04 -5.15 -3.06
CA TYR A 71 0.37 -4.37 -1.91
C TYR A 71 -0.33 -3.01 -1.97
N GLY A 72 -1.31 -2.82 -1.10
CA GLY A 72 -2.12 -1.60 -1.06
C GLY A 72 -1.59 -0.61 -0.03
N GLY A 73 -1.35 0.61 -0.44
CA GLY A 73 -0.83 1.64 0.44
C GLY A 73 -1.11 3.05 -0.05
N PHE A 74 -0.51 4.00 0.64
CA PHE A 74 -0.66 5.44 0.43
C PHE A 74 -1.82 6.06 1.23
N GLY A 75 -1.45 6.66 2.37
CA GLY A 75 -2.41 7.32 3.25
C GLY A 75 -3.10 6.39 4.26
N ILE A 76 -2.54 5.21 4.50
CA ILE A 76 -3.00 4.33 5.57
C ILE A 76 -2.43 4.80 6.90
N SER A 77 -3.31 5.11 7.85
CA SER A 77 -2.96 5.69 9.14
C SER A 77 -3.65 5.03 10.35
N ASN A 78 -4.63 4.16 10.11
CA ASN A 78 -5.40 3.54 11.18
C ASN A 78 -5.92 2.15 10.83
N GLY A 79 -6.41 1.44 11.85
CA GLY A 79 -6.92 0.09 11.74
C GLY A 79 -8.25 -0.04 10.97
N VAL A 80 -9.05 1.01 10.90
CA VAL A 80 -10.31 1.01 10.13
C VAL A 80 -10.00 0.89 8.64
N GLN A 81 -9.03 1.67 8.17
CA GLN A 81 -8.58 1.62 6.77
C GLN A 81 -7.95 0.26 6.43
N SER A 82 -7.05 -0.24 7.27
CA SER A 82 -6.41 -1.54 7.03
C SER A 82 -7.42 -2.70 7.07
N GLY A 83 -8.39 -2.65 7.97
CA GLY A 83 -9.48 -3.62 8.05
C GLY A 83 -10.37 -3.62 6.81
N ALA A 84 -10.71 -2.43 6.30
CA ALA A 84 -11.48 -2.30 5.05
C ALA A 84 -10.75 -2.87 3.82
N LEU A 85 -9.42 -2.91 3.84
CA LEU A 85 -8.58 -3.46 2.77
C LEU A 85 -8.29 -4.95 2.90
N ALA A 86 -8.52 -5.56 4.07
CA ALA A 86 -8.03 -6.89 4.41
C ALA A 86 -8.41 -8.00 3.42
N HIS A 87 -9.53 -7.85 2.71
CA HIS A 87 -10.00 -8.81 1.70
C HIS A 87 -9.72 -8.41 0.26
N ALA A 88 -9.17 -7.21 0.03
CA ALA A 88 -8.93 -6.67 -1.30
C ALA A 88 -7.45 -6.61 -1.68
N VAL A 89 -6.55 -6.76 -0.72
CA VAL A 89 -5.09 -6.74 -0.93
C VAL A 89 -4.41 -7.90 -0.19
N ASP A 90 -3.23 -8.28 -0.64
CA ASP A 90 -2.41 -9.31 0.01
C ASP A 90 -1.57 -8.73 1.16
N ALA A 91 -1.23 -7.46 1.09
CA ALA A 91 -0.54 -6.73 2.14
C ALA A 91 -0.95 -5.26 2.17
N VAL A 92 -1.00 -4.69 3.36
CA VAL A 92 -1.19 -3.26 3.58
C VAL A 92 0.16 -2.59 3.83
N VAL A 93 0.40 -1.46 3.19
CA VAL A 93 1.62 -0.68 3.36
C VAL A 93 1.28 0.64 4.06
N ALA A 94 1.89 0.86 5.21
CA ALA A 94 1.77 2.08 6.00
C ALA A 94 3.16 2.65 6.27
N GLY A 95 3.41 3.90 5.95
CA GLY A 95 4.72 4.54 6.08
C GLY A 95 4.64 5.87 6.82
N SER A 96 3.98 6.87 6.26
CA SER A 96 3.96 8.25 6.78
C SER A 96 3.41 8.36 8.21
N VAL A 97 2.52 7.47 8.61
CA VAL A 97 1.99 7.42 10.00
C VAL A 97 3.11 7.12 11.00
N PHE A 98 4.03 6.21 10.67
CA PHE A 98 5.17 5.89 11.53
C PHE A 98 6.21 7.01 11.55
N VAL A 99 6.47 7.64 10.41
CA VAL A 99 7.33 8.83 10.36
C VAL A 99 6.80 9.95 11.26
N ARG A 100 5.49 10.19 11.25
CA ARG A 100 4.83 11.15 12.13
C ARG A 100 5.03 10.81 13.60
N ILE A 101 4.76 9.56 13.99
CA ILE A 101 4.95 9.07 15.36
C ILE A 101 6.39 9.26 15.82
N ILE A 102 7.36 8.93 14.99
CA ILE A 102 8.79 9.12 15.29
C ILE A 102 9.09 10.61 15.51
N THR A 103 8.57 11.46 14.65
CA THR A 103 8.80 12.92 14.73
C THR A 103 8.20 13.50 15.99
N GLU A 104 7.00 13.11 16.37
CA GLU A 104 6.27 13.60 17.56
C GLU A 104 6.86 13.11 18.88
N ASN A 105 7.59 12.01 18.88
CA ASN A 105 8.16 11.40 20.09
C ASN A 105 9.71 11.46 20.13
N LYS A 106 10.31 12.37 19.39
CA LYS A 106 11.77 12.61 19.44
C LYS A 106 12.21 12.94 20.86
N GLY A 107 13.25 12.26 21.33
CA GLY A 107 13.84 12.50 22.64
C GLY A 107 13.32 11.62 23.78
N ASP A 108 12.26 10.86 23.58
CA ASP A 108 11.75 9.87 24.54
C ASP A 108 11.64 8.50 23.89
N LYS A 109 12.63 7.65 24.11
CA LYS A 109 12.73 6.34 23.47
C LYS A 109 11.63 5.36 23.91
N GLU A 110 11.25 5.39 25.18
CA GLU A 110 10.20 4.50 25.71
C GLU A 110 8.85 4.88 25.14
N LYS A 111 8.51 6.15 25.16
CA LYS A 111 7.28 6.67 24.57
C LYS A 111 7.22 6.42 23.05
N LEU A 112 8.33 6.60 22.35
CA LEU A 112 8.44 6.30 20.93
C LEU A 112 8.16 4.84 20.65
N TYR A 113 8.81 3.92 21.40
CA TYR A 113 8.61 2.48 21.24
C TYR A 113 7.16 2.07 21.46
N GLU A 114 6.54 2.53 22.55
CA GLU A 114 5.15 2.21 22.85
C GLU A 114 4.18 2.76 21.80
N ALA A 115 4.42 3.98 21.30
CA ALA A 115 3.59 4.59 20.27
C ALA A 115 3.69 3.85 18.92
N VAL A 116 4.89 3.45 18.51
CA VAL A 116 5.10 2.65 17.28
C VAL A 116 4.46 1.28 17.41
N LYS A 117 4.67 0.61 18.55
CA LYS A 117 4.09 -0.69 18.85
C LYS A 117 2.56 -0.65 18.80
N ALA A 118 1.95 0.28 19.52
CA ALA A 118 0.49 0.44 19.57
C ALA A 118 -0.10 0.69 18.16
N LYS A 119 0.57 1.51 17.34
CA LYS A 119 0.13 1.77 15.96
C LYS A 119 0.29 0.54 15.06
N ALA A 120 1.36 -0.19 15.20
CA ALA A 120 1.58 -1.43 14.45
C ALA A 120 0.50 -2.47 14.79
N GLU A 121 0.21 -2.66 16.06
CA GLU A 121 -0.86 -3.55 16.54
C GLU A 121 -2.24 -3.14 16.02
N GLU A 122 -2.54 -1.83 16.03
CA GLU A 122 -3.79 -1.29 15.48
C GLU A 122 -3.93 -1.60 13.99
N ILE A 123 -2.90 -1.32 13.19
CA ILE A 123 -2.94 -1.50 11.72
C ILE A 123 -2.97 -2.97 11.34
N THR A 124 -2.28 -3.84 12.07
CA THR A 124 -2.24 -5.28 11.82
C THR A 124 -3.37 -6.05 12.50
N HIS A 125 -4.17 -5.39 13.32
CA HIS A 125 -5.19 -6.03 14.19
C HIS A 125 -4.62 -7.10 15.12
N LEU A 126 -3.34 -7.03 15.44
CA LEU A 126 -2.71 -7.84 16.46
C LEU A 126 -3.08 -7.29 17.85
N LYS A 127 -3.40 -8.18 18.72
CA LYS A 127 -3.65 -7.87 20.12
C LYS A 127 -2.45 -8.25 20.99
#